data_6b9754858723fe8e642a2b7bff9fb7df
#
_entry.id   6b9754858723fe8e642a2b7bff9fb7df
#
_cell.length_a   1.000
_cell.length_b   1.000
_cell.length_c   1.000
_cell.angle_alpha   90.00
_cell.angle_beta   90.00
_cell.angle_gamma   90.00
#
_symmetry.space_group_name_H-M   'P 1'
#
loop_
_entity.id
_entity.type
_entity.pdbx_description
1 polymer ?
#
loop_
_entity_poly.entity_id
_entity_poly.type
_entity_poly.pdbx_seq_one_letter_code
_entity_poly.pdbx_strand_id
1 'polypeptide(L)'
;HDYVFSRSKVSPDAVTPSHAESLPPVPQRLVRTNSVNGKKNYYVGSHARSIEGWSDNDARVLLDDLLDRAIQPECIYSHRWETQDLLIWDNRCVLHHGRPFDADRYRRRMHQMRVTCGCSSMDE
;
A
#
# COMPACT_ATOMS: atom_id res chain seq x y z
N HIS A 1 3.17 -3.38 9.38
CA HIS A 1 3.62 -2.78 8.12
C HIS A 1 5.05 -2.27 8.25
N ASP A 2 5.91 -2.61 7.32
CA ASP A 2 7.34 -2.33 7.32
C ASP A 2 7.73 -1.65 6.00
N TYR A 3 8.08 -0.36 6.08
CA TYR A 3 8.46 0.42 4.89
C TYR A 3 9.81 -0.04 4.32
N VAL A 4 10.77 -0.34 5.18
CA VAL A 4 12.11 -0.79 4.77
C VAL A 4 12.01 -2.10 4.00
N PHE A 5 11.22 -3.06 4.52
CA PHE A 5 10.95 -4.32 3.86
C PHE A 5 10.35 -4.15 2.46
N SER A 6 9.39 -3.24 2.31
CA SER A 6 8.77 -3.02 0.99
C SER A 6 9.72 -2.38 -0.01
N ARG A 7 10.60 -1.50 0.44
CA ARG A 7 11.58 -0.85 -0.43
C ARG A 7 12.72 -1.75 -0.83
N SER A 8 13.19 -2.62 0.07
CA SER A 8 14.23 -3.60 -0.25
C SER A 8 13.83 -4.59 -1.35
N LYS A 9 12.53 -4.82 -1.55
CA LYS A 9 12.02 -5.63 -2.67
C LYS A 9 12.19 -4.95 -4.04
N VAL A 10 12.23 -3.63 -4.08
CA VAL A 10 12.34 -2.84 -5.32
C VAL A 10 13.80 -2.53 -5.62
N SER A 11 14.54 -2.09 -4.60
CA SER A 11 15.97 -1.81 -4.68
C SER A 11 16.59 -2.00 -3.29
N PRO A 12 17.60 -2.86 -3.14
CA PRO A 12 18.30 -3.04 -1.86
C PRO A 12 18.88 -1.74 -1.29
N ASP A 13 19.30 -0.82 -2.16
CA ASP A 13 19.94 0.44 -1.78
C ASP A 13 18.94 1.62 -1.65
N ALA A 14 17.64 1.35 -1.76
CA ALA A 14 16.61 2.41 -1.74
C ALA A 14 16.45 3.09 -0.37
N VAL A 15 16.98 2.49 0.69
CA VAL A 15 16.87 3.00 2.07
C VAL A 15 18.25 2.98 2.72
N THR A 16 18.75 4.14 3.13
CA THR A 16 20.01 4.24 3.88
C THR A 16 19.82 3.70 5.31
N PRO A 17 20.89 3.22 5.99
CA PRO A 17 20.80 2.74 7.38
C PRO A 17 20.16 3.76 8.33
N SER A 18 20.54 5.03 8.25
CA SER A 18 19.98 6.10 9.08
C SER A 18 18.48 6.35 8.79
N HIS A 19 18.05 6.19 7.54
CA HIS A 19 16.66 6.31 7.18
C HIS A 19 15.85 5.09 7.66
N ALA A 20 16.43 3.90 7.64
CA ALA A 20 15.81 2.70 8.17
C ALA A 20 15.53 2.80 9.67
N GLU A 21 16.46 3.33 10.45
CA GLU A 21 16.32 3.55 11.91
C GLU A 21 15.18 4.53 12.25
N SER A 22 14.93 5.51 11.38
CA SER A 22 13.85 6.50 11.56
C SER A 22 12.46 5.98 11.18
N LEU A 23 12.35 4.79 10.58
CA LEU A 23 11.12 4.21 10.05
C LEU A 23 10.87 2.80 10.62
N PRO A 24 10.63 2.67 11.92
CA PRO A 24 10.35 1.37 12.52
C PRO A 24 9.07 0.76 11.95
N PRO A 25 8.94 -0.57 11.98
CA PRO A 25 7.70 -1.23 11.63
C PRO A 25 6.52 -0.72 12.47
N VAL A 26 5.38 -0.50 11.83
CA VAL A 26 4.16 0.01 12.48
C VAL A 26 3.10 -1.09 12.47
N PRO A 27 2.55 -1.48 13.64
CA PRO A 27 1.44 -2.42 13.70
C PRO A 27 0.21 -1.82 13.03
N GLN A 28 -0.53 -2.66 12.31
CA GLN A 28 -1.77 -2.28 11.63
C GLN A 28 -2.75 -3.45 11.71
N ARG A 29 -4.03 -3.18 11.90
CA ARG A 29 -5.04 -4.23 11.80
C ARG A 29 -5.10 -4.79 10.38
N LEU A 30 -5.05 -6.09 10.26
CA LEU A 30 -5.21 -6.75 8.95
C LEU A 30 -6.64 -6.58 8.42
N VAL A 31 -7.65 -6.75 9.28
CA VAL A 31 -9.04 -6.52 8.94
C VAL A 31 -9.49 -5.19 9.53
N ARG A 32 -10.00 -4.33 8.68
CA ARG A 32 -10.52 -3.00 9.06
C ARG A 32 -12.00 -2.90 8.73
N THR A 33 -12.70 -2.07 9.47
CA THR A 33 -14.11 -1.75 9.19
C THR A 33 -14.17 -0.31 8.68
N ASN A 34 -14.74 -0.11 7.50
CA ASN A 34 -14.96 1.23 6.97
C ASN A 34 -16.06 1.91 7.80
N SER A 35 -15.69 2.98 8.51
CA SER A 35 -16.60 3.71 9.41
C SER A 35 -17.78 4.40 8.70
N VAL A 36 -17.69 4.60 7.38
CA VAL A 36 -18.75 5.25 6.61
C VAL A 36 -19.86 4.28 6.22
N ASN A 37 -19.50 3.04 5.86
CA ASN A 37 -20.48 2.07 5.31
C ASN A 37 -20.54 0.74 6.08
N GLY A 38 -19.74 0.57 7.15
CA GLY A 38 -19.69 -0.63 7.97
C GLY A 38 -19.09 -1.87 7.30
N LYS A 39 -18.62 -1.77 6.05
CA LYS A 39 -18.04 -2.91 5.33
C LYS A 39 -16.63 -3.19 5.82
N LYS A 40 -16.29 -4.47 5.89
CA LYS A 40 -14.94 -4.93 6.22
C LYS A 40 -14.09 -5.04 4.97
N ASN A 41 -12.82 -4.67 5.10
CA ASN A 41 -11.78 -4.92 4.10
C ASN A 41 -10.52 -5.42 4.80
N TYR A 42 -9.65 -6.09 4.09
CA TYR A 42 -8.32 -6.40 4.58
C TYR A 42 -7.32 -5.35 4.11
N TYR A 43 -6.44 -4.96 5.04
CA TYR A 43 -5.44 -3.92 4.84
C TYR A 43 -4.08 -4.56 4.58
N VAL A 44 -3.87 -4.99 3.35
CA VAL A 44 -2.67 -5.66 2.86
C VAL A 44 -1.99 -4.82 1.77
N GLY A 45 -0.74 -5.07 1.52
CA GLY A 45 0.03 -4.42 0.47
C GLY A 45 1.51 -4.76 0.59
N SER A 46 2.35 -4.12 -0.22
CA SER A 46 3.80 -4.39 -0.23
C SER A 46 4.49 -4.18 1.13
N HIS A 47 3.90 -3.36 2.01
CA HIS A 47 4.41 -3.07 3.35
C HIS A 47 4.03 -4.12 4.40
N ALA A 48 3.08 -5.01 4.12
CA ALA A 48 2.68 -6.06 5.04
C ALA A 48 3.76 -7.15 5.04
N ARG A 49 4.52 -7.25 6.15
CA ARG A 49 5.65 -8.17 6.28
C ARG A 49 5.31 -9.42 7.05
N SER A 50 4.75 -9.26 8.23
CA SER A 50 4.50 -10.33 9.20
C SER A 50 3.16 -10.14 9.88
N ILE A 51 2.68 -11.16 10.57
CA ILE A 51 1.48 -11.15 11.42
C ILE A 51 1.92 -11.51 12.82
N GLU A 52 1.52 -10.72 13.79
CA GLU A 52 1.85 -10.95 15.20
C GLU A 52 1.36 -12.33 15.66
N GLY A 53 2.23 -13.08 16.32
CA GLY A 53 1.94 -14.43 16.80
C GLY A 53 1.97 -15.54 15.74
N TRP A 54 2.31 -15.23 14.49
CA TRP A 54 2.41 -16.20 13.41
C TRP A 54 3.86 -16.48 13.03
N SER A 55 4.13 -17.66 12.47
CA SER A 55 5.42 -17.89 11.80
C SER A 55 5.55 -17.00 10.57
N ASP A 56 6.79 -16.61 10.22
CA ASP A 56 7.03 -15.79 9.04
C ASP A 56 6.51 -16.47 7.76
N ASN A 57 6.62 -17.78 7.66
CA ASN A 57 6.14 -18.54 6.52
C ASN A 57 4.62 -18.50 6.39
N ASP A 58 3.89 -18.79 7.47
CA ASP A 58 2.42 -18.81 7.44
C ASP A 58 1.85 -17.41 7.20
N ALA A 59 2.46 -16.40 7.84
CA ALA A 59 2.11 -15.00 7.60
C ALA A 59 2.32 -14.61 6.14
N ARG A 60 3.43 -15.03 5.54
CA ARG A 60 3.74 -14.73 4.13
C ARG A 60 2.75 -15.37 3.18
N VAL A 61 2.44 -16.66 3.39
CA VAL A 61 1.45 -17.39 2.58
C VAL A 61 0.09 -16.69 2.60
N LEU A 62 -0.42 -16.31 3.78
CA LEU A 62 -1.70 -15.62 3.87
C LEU A 62 -1.66 -14.23 3.23
N LEU A 63 -0.62 -13.43 3.50
CA LEU A 63 -0.52 -12.06 2.99
C LEU A 63 -0.39 -12.04 1.47
N ASP A 64 0.32 -13.01 0.88
CA ASP A 64 0.45 -13.13 -0.56
C ASP A 64 -0.87 -13.58 -1.20
N ASP A 65 -1.59 -14.57 -0.64
CA ASP A 65 -2.92 -14.98 -1.10
C ASP A 65 -3.93 -13.82 -1.08
N LEU A 66 -3.95 -13.04 0.00
CA LEU A 66 -4.81 -11.87 0.10
C LEU A 66 -4.47 -10.79 -0.94
N LEU A 67 -3.18 -10.59 -1.20
CA LEU A 67 -2.73 -9.64 -2.22
C LEU A 67 -3.12 -10.12 -3.62
N ASP A 68 -2.90 -11.39 -3.92
CA ASP A 68 -3.24 -11.99 -5.21
C ASP A 68 -4.75 -11.89 -5.51
N ARG A 69 -5.60 -12.09 -4.50
CA ARG A 69 -7.05 -11.88 -4.63
C ARG A 69 -7.41 -10.42 -4.89
N ALA A 70 -6.69 -9.47 -4.28
CA ALA A 70 -6.97 -8.05 -4.46
C ALA A 70 -6.60 -7.52 -5.84
N ILE A 71 -5.68 -8.19 -6.54
CA ILE A 71 -5.17 -7.75 -7.85
C ILE A 71 -5.71 -8.58 -9.02
N GLN A 72 -6.80 -9.32 -8.82
CA GLN A 72 -7.47 -10.00 -9.93
C GLN A 72 -7.98 -8.98 -10.95
N PRO A 73 -7.99 -9.33 -12.26
CA PRO A 73 -8.33 -8.39 -13.33
C PRO A 73 -9.66 -7.65 -13.12
N GLU A 74 -10.67 -8.34 -12.59
CA GLU A 74 -11.99 -7.77 -12.29
C GLU A 74 -11.99 -6.77 -11.14
N CYS A 75 -10.95 -6.78 -10.29
CA CYS A 75 -10.76 -5.85 -9.18
C CYS A 75 -9.95 -4.62 -9.55
N ILE A 76 -9.41 -4.56 -10.78
CA ILE A 76 -8.46 -3.51 -11.18
C ILE A 76 -9.17 -2.42 -11.97
N TYR A 77 -9.15 -1.20 -11.46
CA TYR A 77 -9.40 0.01 -12.24
C TYR A 77 -8.07 0.58 -12.76
N SER A 78 -7.94 0.76 -14.06
CA SER A 78 -6.77 1.37 -14.69
C SER A 78 -7.10 2.75 -15.22
N HIS A 79 -6.57 3.80 -14.59
CA HIS A 79 -6.76 5.16 -15.02
C HIS A 79 -5.77 5.53 -16.13
N ARG A 80 -6.28 6.03 -17.25
CA ARG A 80 -5.47 6.64 -18.30
C ARG A 80 -5.50 8.15 -18.12
N TRP A 81 -4.39 8.70 -17.66
CA TRP A 81 -4.27 10.11 -17.32
C TRP A 81 -4.38 11.02 -18.54
N GLU A 82 -5.21 12.04 -18.41
CA GLU A 82 -5.26 13.20 -19.31
C GLU A 82 -4.89 14.47 -18.54
N THR A 83 -4.62 15.56 -19.30
CA THR A 83 -4.30 16.86 -18.69
C THR A 83 -5.52 17.37 -17.90
N GLN A 84 -5.31 17.81 -16.67
CA GLN A 84 -6.32 18.33 -15.75
C GLN A 84 -7.18 17.24 -15.06
N ASP A 85 -6.88 15.97 -15.23
CA ASP A 85 -7.56 14.95 -14.45
C ASP A 85 -7.30 15.10 -12.95
N LEU A 86 -8.34 14.88 -12.17
CA LEU A 86 -8.31 14.75 -10.73
C LEU A 86 -8.77 13.35 -10.34
N LEU A 87 -7.91 12.59 -9.67
CA LEU A 87 -8.22 11.27 -9.14
C LEU A 87 -8.15 11.29 -7.61
N ILE A 88 -9.24 10.92 -6.96
CA ILE A 88 -9.34 10.83 -5.50
C ILE A 88 -9.62 9.39 -5.12
N TRP A 89 -8.86 8.86 -4.16
CA TRP A 89 -9.10 7.52 -3.62
C TRP A 89 -8.83 7.45 -2.12
N ASP A 90 -9.43 6.48 -1.48
CA ASP A 90 -9.22 6.19 -0.07
C ASP A 90 -8.18 5.08 0.12
N ASN A 91 -7.00 5.44 0.60
CA ASN A 91 -5.91 4.49 0.87
C ASN A 91 -6.25 3.40 1.90
N ARG A 92 -7.34 3.57 2.65
CA ARG A 92 -7.79 2.56 3.61
C ARG A 92 -8.50 1.39 2.95
N CYS A 93 -8.99 1.59 1.71
CA CYS A 93 -9.87 0.65 1.02
C CYS A 93 -9.29 0.15 -0.31
N VAL A 94 -8.27 0.80 -0.87
CA VAL A 94 -7.72 0.43 -2.18
C VAL A 94 -6.20 0.34 -2.16
N LEU A 95 -5.69 -0.56 -2.98
CA LEU A 95 -4.29 -0.61 -3.37
C LEU A 95 -4.09 0.25 -4.61
N HIS A 96 -2.93 0.85 -4.74
CA HIS A 96 -2.58 1.61 -5.93
C HIS A 96 -1.11 1.47 -6.29
N HIS A 97 -0.80 1.52 -7.57
CA HIS A 97 0.56 1.61 -8.03
C HIS A 97 0.65 2.36 -9.37
N GLY A 98 1.80 2.99 -9.64
CA GLY A 98 2.08 3.59 -10.94
C GLY A 98 2.58 2.55 -11.92
N ARG A 99 2.00 2.50 -13.12
CA ARG A 99 2.54 1.68 -14.20
C ARG A 99 3.78 2.33 -14.80
N PRO A 100 4.73 1.56 -15.35
CA PRO A 100 5.83 2.08 -16.13
C PRO A 100 5.31 2.95 -17.29
N PHE A 101 6.05 3.99 -17.62
CA PHE A 101 5.81 4.83 -18.79
C PHE A 101 7.15 5.18 -19.45
N ASP A 102 7.11 5.53 -20.72
CA ASP A 102 8.29 5.94 -21.48
C ASP A 102 8.70 7.36 -21.05
N ALA A 103 9.65 7.44 -20.12
CA ALA A 103 10.14 8.69 -19.55
C ALA A 103 11.03 9.47 -20.52
N ASP A 104 11.61 8.81 -21.53
CA ASP A 104 12.45 9.47 -22.57
C ASP A 104 11.57 10.23 -23.55
N ARG A 105 10.38 9.71 -23.83
CA ARG A 105 9.44 10.28 -24.77
C ARG A 105 8.43 11.23 -24.14
N TYR A 106 7.98 10.96 -22.89
CA TYR A 106 6.90 11.69 -22.25
C TYR A 106 7.33 12.29 -20.91
N ARG A 107 6.92 13.52 -20.67
CA ARG A 107 7.05 14.14 -19.33
C ARG A 107 5.80 13.87 -18.52
N ARG A 108 5.98 13.32 -17.31
CA ARG A 108 4.92 13.15 -16.34
C ARG A 108 5.12 14.10 -15.17
N ARG A 109 4.20 15.06 -15.01
CA ARG A 109 4.17 15.96 -13.85
C ARG A 109 2.86 15.74 -13.11
N MET A 110 2.95 15.29 -11.87
CA MET A 110 1.80 14.98 -11.02
C MET A 110 1.88 15.81 -9.75
N HIS A 111 0.74 16.34 -9.31
CA HIS A 111 0.59 16.90 -7.98
C HIS A 111 -0.14 15.87 -7.13
N GLN A 112 0.43 15.53 -5.97
CA GLN A 112 -0.18 14.59 -5.03
C GLN A 112 -0.38 15.29 -3.70
N MET A 113 -1.59 15.17 -3.16
CA MET A 113 -1.92 15.62 -1.80
C MET A 113 -2.43 14.43 -1.00
N ARG A 114 -2.21 14.46 0.30
CA ARG A 114 -2.72 13.47 1.24
C ARG A 114 -3.51 14.18 2.32
N VAL A 115 -4.70 13.66 2.58
CA VAL A 115 -5.48 14.05 3.75
C VAL A 115 -5.31 12.94 4.78
N THR A 116 -4.82 13.30 5.96
CA THR A 116 -4.66 12.35 7.08
C THR A 116 -5.90 12.41 7.97
N CYS A 117 -6.45 11.26 8.30
CA CYS A 117 -7.32 11.12 9.46
C CYS A 117 -6.42 10.96 10.70
N GLY A 118 -6.73 11.63 11.79
CA GLY A 118 -5.91 11.64 13.00
C GLY A 118 -5.97 10.36 13.85
N CYS A 119 -6.47 9.23 13.32
CA CYS A 119 -6.62 7.96 14.05
C CYS A 119 -5.73 6.88 13.46
N SER A 120 -5.19 6.02 14.35
CA SER A 120 -4.51 4.79 13.98
C SER A 120 -5.52 3.72 13.60
N SER A 121 -5.14 2.78 12.69
CA SER A 121 -5.97 1.60 12.41
C SER A 121 -6.12 0.69 13.63
N MET A 122 -5.27 0.85 14.63
CA MET A 122 -5.35 0.10 15.88
C MET A 122 -6.47 0.61 16.82
N ASP A 123 -6.97 1.82 16.57
CA ASP A 123 -8.03 2.47 17.34
C ASP A 123 -9.44 2.18 16.79
N GLU A 124 -9.53 1.43 15.69
CA GLU A 124 -10.78 1.04 15.02
C GLU A 124 -11.45 -0.20 15.63
#